data_cc494363161aeb98d8c7ca2f59686925
#
_entry.id   cc494363161aeb98d8c7ca2f59686925
#
_cell.length_a   1.000
_cell.length_b   1.000
_cell.length_c   1.000
_cell.angle_alpha   90.00
_cell.angle_beta   90.00
_cell.angle_gamma   90.00
#
_symmetry.space_group_name_H-M   'P 1'
#
loop_
_entity.id
_entity.type
_entity.pdbx_description
1 polymer ?
#
loop_
_entity_poly.entity_id
_entity_poly.type
_entity_poly.pdbx_seq_one_letter_code
_entity_poly.pdbx_strand_id
1 'polypeptide(L)'
;FPVYAMDVPEIMLRYLRKVSPGNGVRAVVLAIYGRVYDGHRFPGDQGDPGSSYDHARNILERKGYEVFLTGGAGYPHSITQIIQPPGKCEANAITSSSDIKICEFADRIIAGQKDTRKPGLVTDLISYPFGAAYGNIGRRFLGKMLIADNNCTSCGKCIRSCPAGAIAMKNKKPVWNWNCQGCQRCINLCPAKAIQTSVVKPIVHWIGIPVLLAALWL
;
A
#
# COMPACT_ATOMS: atom_id res chain seq x y z
N PHE A 1 8.37 5.76 -0.52
CA PHE A 1 6.96 5.47 -0.24
C PHE A 1 6.63 4.00 -0.54
N PRO A 2 5.62 3.38 0.10
CA PRO A 2 5.15 2.05 -0.27
C PRO A 2 4.39 2.08 -1.59
N VAL A 3 4.37 0.94 -2.30
CA VAL A 3 3.56 0.74 -3.52
C VAL A 3 2.35 -0.11 -3.18
N TYR A 4 1.16 0.34 -3.57
CA TYR A 4 -0.08 -0.42 -3.43
C TYR A 4 -0.75 -0.56 -4.81
N ALA A 5 -1.04 -1.80 -5.17
CA ALA A 5 -1.68 -2.10 -6.46
C ALA A 5 -0.95 -1.44 -7.65
N MET A 6 0.38 -1.60 -7.70
CA MET A 6 1.27 -1.12 -8.76
C MET A 6 1.33 0.42 -8.92
N ASP A 7 0.83 1.18 -7.94
CA ASP A 7 0.84 2.65 -7.99
C ASP A 7 1.12 3.27 -6.61
N VAL A 8 1.25 4.59 -6.58
CA VAL A 8 1.42 5.40 -5.37
C VAL A 8 0.13 5.35 -4.53
N PRO A 9 0.21 5.05 -3.22
CA PRO A 9 -0.98 5.06 -2.36
C PRO A 9 -1.68 6.43 -2.34
N GLU A 10 -3.00 6.44 -2.29
CA GLU A 10 -3.81 7.66 -2.30
C GLU A 10 -3.41 8.66 -1.20
N ILE A 11 -3.05 8.18 -0.01
CA ILE A 11 -2.57 9.05 1.08
C ILE A 11 -1.28 9.77 0.68
N MET A 12 -0.39 9.10 -0.07
CA MET A 12 0.85 9.69 -0.55
C MET A 12 0.61 10.65 -1.72
N LEU A 13 -0.31 10.29 -2.63
CA LEU A 13 -0.73 11.20 -3.70
C LEU A 13 -1.29 12.51 -3.15
N ARG A 14 -2.12 12.44 -2.09
CA ARG A 14 -2.63 13.63 -1.40
C ARG A 14 -1.52 14.46 -0.78
N TYR A 15 -0.51 13.82 -0.20
CA TYR A 15 0.66 14.50 0.35
C TYR A 15 1.47 15.18 -0.76
N LEU A 16 1.81 14.46 -1.82
CA LEU A 16 2.58 14.99 -2.96
C LEU A 16 1.87 16.19 -3.63
N ARG A 17 0.54 16.15 -3.74
CA ARG A 17 -0.24 17.28 -4.27
C ARG A 17 -0.17 18.52 -3.37
N LYS A 18 0.08 18.36 -2.06
CA LYS A 18 0.16 19.47 -1.08
C LYS A 18 1.58 19.97 -0.81
N VAL A 19 2.60 19.25 -1.24
CA VAL A 19 4.01 19.67 -1.10
C VAL A 19 4.18 21.05 -1.76
N SER A 20 4.96 21.92 -1.14
CA SER A 20 5.29 23.24 -1.67
C SER A 20 5.97 23.15 -3.05
N PRO A 21 5.94 24.22 -3.86
CA PRO A 21 6.73 24.27 -5.10
C PRO A 21 8.21 23.99 -4.85
N GLY A 22 8.82 23.22 -5.74
CA GLY A 22 10.19 22.74 -5.57
C GLY A 22 11.26 23.76 -5.96
N ASN A 23 10.93 24.72 -6.84
CA ASN A 23 11.85 25.78 -7.28
C ASN A 23 13.24 25.26 -7.68
N GLY A 24 13.31 24.14 -8.40
CA GLY A 24 14.58 23.52 -8.80
C GLY A 24 15.25 22.64 -7.74
N VAL A 25 14.63 22.44 -6.59
CA VAL A 25 15.18 21.56 -5.55
C VAL A 25 15.27 20.13 -6.10
N ARG A 26 16.45 19.53 -5.91
CA ARG A 26 16.69 18.14 -6.33
C ARG A 26 15.93 17.15 -5.48
N ALA A 27 15.31 16.17 -6.12
CA ALA A 27 14.52 15.13 -5.47
C ALA A 27 14.88 13.74 -6.00
N VAL A 28 14.62 12.75 -5.18
CA VAL A 28 14.72 11.33 -5.55
C VAL A 28 13.39 10.64 -5.26
N VAL A 29 13.07 9.62 -6.05
CA VAL A 29 11.88 8.79 -5.87
C VAL A 29 12.31 7.37 -5.53
N LEU A 30 12.05 6.94 -4.30
CA LEU A 30 12.31 5.59 -3.83
C LEU A 30 10.99 4.90 -3.49
N ALA A 31 10.69 3.81 -4.20
CA ALA A 31 9.49 3.02 -4.00
C ALA A 31 9.81 1.70 -3.28
N ILE A 32 9.00 1.37 -2.28
CA ILE A 32 9.07 0.10 -1.55
C ILE A 32 7.86 -0.74 -1.90
N TYR A 33 8.09 -1.89 -2.52
CA TYR A 33 7.02 -2.78 -2.97
C TYR A 33 7.08 -4.14 -2.27
N GLY A 34 5.95 -4.84 -2.24
CA GLY A 34 5.86 -6.19 -1.70
C GLY A 34 6.40 -7.21 -2.70
N ARG A 35 7.33 -8.06 -2.27
CA ARG A 35 7.71 -9.28 -3.00
C ARG A 35 6.87 -10.44 -2.49
N VAL A 36 6.25 -11.14 -3.44
CA VAL A 36 5.60 -12.42 -3.19
C VAL A 36 6.58 -13.51 -3.57
N TYR A 37 6.83 -14.40 -2.65
CA TYR A 37 7.62 -15.59 -2.90
C TYR A 37 6.71 -16.81 -2.74
N ASP A 38 6.55 -17.58 -3.78
CA ASP A 38 5.75 -18.80 -3.76
C ASP A 38 6.51 -20.00 -4.37
N GLY A 39 7.85 -19.89 -4.47
CA GLY A 39 8.67 -20.90 -5.12
C GLY A 39 8.51 -20.94 -6.65
N HIS A 40 7.54 -20.25 -7.20
CA HIS A 40 7.37 -20.06 -8.62
C HIS A 40 7.89 -18.66 -8.99
N ARG A 41 8.83 -18.60 -9.92
CA ARG A 41 9.30 -17.35 -10.50
C ARG A 41 8.15 -16.71 -11.26
N PHE A 42 7.45 -15.76 -10.64
CA PHE A 42 6.66 -14.84 -11.44
C PHE A 42 7.60 -14.12 -12.41
N PRO A 43 7.20 -13.95 -13.68
CA PRO A 43 7.92 -13.06 -14.59
C PRO A 43 7.96 -11.68 -13.96
N GLY A 44 9.08 -11.29 -13.37
CA GLY A 44 9.19 -10.09 -12.56
C GLY A 44 9.73 -10.35 -11.16
N ASP A 45 10.63 -11.33 -11.01
CA ASP A 45 11.37 -11.62 -9.76
C ASP A 45 12.08 -10.39 -9.14
N GLN A 46 12.00 -9.26 -9.82
CA GLN A 46 12.45 -7.97 -9.35
C GLN A 46 11.34 -7.11 -8.75
N GLY A 47 10.09 -7.61 -8.68
CA GLY A 47 8.92 -6.84 -8.28
C GLY A 47 8.79 -5.57 -9.13
N ASP A 48 7.76 -5.47 -9.93
CA ASP A 48 7.56 -4.24 -10.69
C ASP A 48 6.75 -3.27 -9.83
N PRO A 49 7.29 -2.10 -9.47
CA PRO A 49 6.52 -1.06 -8.77
C PRO A 49 5.44 -0.43 -9.68
N GLY A 50 5.26 -0.93 -10.90
CA GLY A 50 4.30 -0.43 -11.86
C GLY A 50 4.56 1.02 -12.23
N SER A 51 3.51 1.80 -12.40
CA SER A 51 3.55 3.24 -12.69
C SER A 51 3.96 4.12 -11.52
N SER A 52 4.23 3.56 -10.33
CA SER A 52 4.44 4.35 -9.11
C SER A 52 5.60 5.35 -9.20
N TYR A 53 6.71 4.99 -9.86
CA TYR A 53 7.84 5.92 -10.07
C TYR A 53 7.43 7.13 -10.89
N ASP A 54 6.78 6.87 -12.01
CA ASP A 54 6.40 7.91 -12.97
C ASP A 54 5.30 8.78 -12.45
N HIS A 55 4.33 8.19 -11.75
CA HIS A 55 3.27 8.94 -11.12
C HIS A 55 3.83 9.92 -10.07
N ALA A 56 4.70 9.44 -9.16
CA ALA A 56 5.33 10.29 -8.17
C ALA A 56 6.25 11.35 -8.80
N ARG A 57 7.10 10.94 -9.77
CA ARG A 57 8.00 11.84 -10.50
C ARG A 57 7.21 12.93 -11.20
N ASN A 58 6.21 12.59 -12.00
CA ASN A 58 5.41 13.55 -12.76
C ASN A 58 4.75 14.60 -11.86
N ILE A 59 4.28 14.20 -10.66
CA ILE A 59 3.72 15.16 -9.71
C ILE A 59 4.80 16.12 -9.19
N LEU A 60 5.98 15.59 -8.83
CA LEU A 60 7.08 16.40 -8.31
C LEU A 60 7.64 17.34 -9.37
N GLU A 61 7.85 16.87 -10.60
CA GLU A 61 8.35 17.68 -11.72
C GLU A 61 7.38 18.81 -12.08
N ARG A 62 6.07 18.53 -12.11
CA ARG A 62 5.04 19.57 -12.31
C ARG A 62 5.03 20.64 -11.21
N LYS A 63 5.58 20.32 -10.04
CA LYS A 63 5.78 21.27 -8.94
C LYS A 63 7.13 21.96 -8.94
N GLY A 64 7.95 21.74 -9.98
CA GLY A 64 9.25 22.37 -10.14
C GLY A 64 10.39 21.71 -9.37
N TYR A 65 10.25 20.44 -8.97
CA TYR A 65 11.38 19.64 -8.47
C TYR A 65 12.18 19.03 -9.63
N GLU A 66 13.50 18.94 -9.47
CA GLU A 66 14.36 18.16 -10.37
C GLU A 66 14.49 16.73 -9.84
N VAL A 67 13.67 15.80 -10.36
CA VAL A 67 13.80 14.38 -9.99
C VAL A 67 14.95 13.78 -10.78
N PHE A 68 16.06 13.50 -10.14
CA PHE A 68 17.28 13.05 -10.82
C PHE A 68 17.55 11.55 -10.68
N LEU A 69 16.94 10.89 -9.69
CA LEU A 69 17.11 9.46 -9.46
C LEU A 69 15.81 8.80 -9.05
N THR A 70 15.51 7.66 -9.67
CA THR A 70 14.39 6.80 -9.27
C THR A 70 14.91 5.40 -8.95
N GLY A 71 14.31 4.73 -7.98
CA GLY A 71 14.70 3.38 -7.61
C GLY A 71 13.71 2.72 -6.66
N GLY A 72 13.93 1.44 -6.38
CA GLY A 72 13.07 0.72 -5.47
C GLY A 72 13.66 -0.57 -4.92
N ALA A 73 13.08 -1.01 -3.82
CA ALA A 73 13.43 -2.27 -3.20
C ALA A 73 12.16 -3.05 -2.81
N GLY A 74 12.22 -4.36 -3.02
CA GLY A 74 11.11 -5.27 -2.72
C GLY A 74 11.31 -5.93 -1.37
N TYR A 75 10.43 -5.65 -0.42
CA TYR A 75 10.42 -6.27 0.91
C TYR A 75 9.34 -7.34 1.02
N PRO A 76 9.34 -8.18 2.07
CA PRO A 76 8.25 -9.11 2.29
C PRO A 76 6.90 -8.39 2.26
N HIS A 77 5.95 -8.92 1.50
CA HIS A 77 4.65 -8.26 1.34
C HIS A 77 3.87 -8.20 2.66
N SER A 78 3.05 -7.18 2.82
CA SER A 78 2.21 -6.97 4.00
C SER A 78 0.73 -7.33 3.78
N ILE A 79 0.37 -7.85 2.59
CA ILE A 79 -1.02 -8.12 2.18
C ILE A 79 -1.46 -9.49 2.72
N THR A 80 -1.43 -9.65 4.04
CA THR A 80 -1.76 -10.90 4.74
C THR A 80 -3.25 -11.28 4.70
N GLN A 81 -4.09 -10.42 4.15
CA GLN A 81 -5.51 -10.70 3.92
C GLN A 81 -5.75 -11.69 2.78
N ILE A 82 -4.87 -11.70 1.80
CA ILE A 82 -5.06 -12.41 0.52
C ILE A 82 -3.93 -13.39 0.27
N ILE A 83 -2.71 -13.02 0.68
CA ILE A 83 -1.50 -13.77 0.40
C ILE A 83 -0.85 -14.18 1.71
N GLN A 84 -0.46 -15.43 1.82
CA GLN A 84 0.26 -15.93 2.99
C GLN A 84 1.64 -15.27 3.08
N PRO A 85 2.04 -14.75 4.25
CA PRO A 85 3.36 -14.14 4.41
C PRO A 85 4.46 -15.19 4.23
N PRO A 86 5.63 -14.79 3.72
CA PRO A 86 6.77 -15.69 3.59
C PRO A 86 7.23 -16.21 4.95
N GLY A 87 7.84 -17.38 4.98
CA GLY A 87 8.48 -17.93 6.18
C GLY A 87 9.60 -17.03 6.70
N LYS A 88 10.00 -17.19 7.96
CA LYS A 88 11.02 -16.33 8.59
C LYS A 88 12.35 -16.33 7.83
N CYS A 89 12.85 -17.51 7.43
CA CYS A 89 14.12 -17.60 6.69
C CYS A 89 14.05 -16.84 5.37
N GLU A 90 12.96 -16.99 4.67
CA GLU A 90 12.70 -16.37 3.39
C GLU A 90 12.50 -14.85 3.52
N ALA A 91 11.70 -14.42 4.50
CA ALA A 91 11.53 -13.00 4.81
C ALA A 91 12.88 -12.33 5.11
N ASN A 92 13.75 -12.99 5.87
CA ASN A 92 15.10 -12.50 6.16
C ASN A 92 15.95 -12.41 4.88
N ALA A 93 15.93 -13.43 4.01
CA ALA A 93 16.67 -13.40 2.74
C ALA A 93 16.21 -12.27 1.82
N ILE A 94 14.89 -12.07 1.69
CA ILE A 94 14.32 -10.95 0.95
C ILE A 94 14.78 -9.62 1.56
N THR A 95 14.68 -9.46 2.86
CA THR A 95 15.07 -8.23 3.57
C THR A 95 16.53 -7.92 3.34
N SER A 96 17.45 -8.87 3.60
CA SER A 96 18.89 -8.67 3.41
C SER A 96 19.24 -8.27 1.97
N SER A 97 18.65 -8.93 0.98
CA SER A 97 18.87 -8.57 -0.43
C SER A 97 18.34 -7.18 -0.79
N SER A 98 17.29 -6.73 -0.13
CA SER A 98 16.68 -5.43 -0.37
C SER A 98 17.42 -4.31 0.36
N ASP A 99 17.96 -4.59 1.54
CA ASP A 99 18.80 -3.64 2.28
C ASP A 99 20.08 -3.29 1.48
N ILE A 100 20.68 -4.28 0.82
CA ILE A 100 21.81 -4.03 -0.10
C ILE A 100 21.40 -3.03 -1.19
N LYS A 101 20.25 -3.24 -1.86
CA LYS A 101 19.75 -2.32 -2.90
C LYS A 101 19.48 -0.92 -2.36
N ILE A 102 19.03 -0.80 -1.12
CA ILE A 102 18.83 0.52 -0.48
C ILE A 102 20.17 1.22 -0.24
N CYS A 103 21.20 0.49 0.22
CA CYS A 103 22.54 1.04 0.38
C CYS A 103 23.12 1.49 -0.98
N GLU A 104 23.04 0.65 -2.00
CA GLU A 104 23.46 1.02 -3.37
C GLU A 104 22.71 2.25 -3.89
N PHE A 105 21.42 2.37 -3.61
CA PHE A 105 20.63 3.55 -3.98
C PHE A 105 21.11 4.80 -3.24
N ALA A 106 21.46 4.69 -1.96
CA ALA A 106 22.03 5.78 -1.18
C ALA A 106 23.40 6.22 -1.74
N ASP A 107 24.27 5.27 -2.09
CA ASP A 107 25.56 5.57 -2.70
C ASP A 107 25.40 6.30 -4.04
N ARG A 108 24.44 5.91 -4.85
CA ARG A 108 24.10 6.59 -6.11
C ARG A 108 23.61 8.03 -5.89
N ILE A 109 22.84 8.29 -4.81
CA ILE A 109 22.45 9.65 -4.42
C ILE A 109 23.68 10.48 -4.07
N ILE A 110 24.60 9.94 -3.25
CA ILE A 110 25.83 10.61 -2.81
C ILE A 110 26.74 10.90 -4.02
N ALA A 111 26.86 9.95 -4.94
CA ALA A 111 27.62 10.10 -6.17
C ALA A 111 26.96 11.05 -7.19
N GLY A 112 25.75 11.54 -6.91
CA GLY A 112 25.03 12.44 -7.81
C GLY A 112 24.61 11.80 -9.13
N GLN A 113 24.52 10.47 -9.18
CA GLN A 113 24.15 9.75 -10.40
C GLN A 113 22.72 10.14 -10.83
N LYS A 114 22.57 10.41 -12.13
CA LYS A 114 21.28 10.70 -12.74
C LYS A 114 20.78 9.45 -13.44
N ASP A 115 19.68 8.90 -12.99
CA ASP A 115 19.03 7.78 -13.64
C ASP A 115 17.53 7.79 -13.26
N THR A 116 16.71 8.14 -14.21
CA THR A 116 15.26 8.07 -14.06
C THR A 116 14.75 6.93 -14.92
N ARG A 117 14.12 5.96 -14.29
CA ARG A 117 13.47 4.84 -15.00
C ARG A 117 12.45 5.41 -15.99
N LYS A 118 12.54 4.97 -17.25
CA LYS A 118 11.50 5.24 -18.24
C LYS A 118 10.44 4.15 -18.14
N PRO A 119 9.17 4.51 -18.08
CA PRO A 119 8.09 3.53 -18.02
C PRO A 119 8.05 2.69 -19.29
N GLY A 120 7.68 1.42 -19.12
CA GLY A 120 7.21 0.65 -20.25
C GLY A 120 5.78 1.07 -20.58
N LEU A 121 5.51 1.47 -21.81
CA LEU A 121 4.18 1.91 -22.25
C LEU A 121 3.06 0.92 -21.86
N VAL A 122 3.33 -0.37 -21.95
CA VAL A 122 2.41 -1.45 -21.58
C VAL A 122 2.18 -1.49 -20.07
N THR A 123 3.23 -1.34 -19.28
CA THR A 123 3.14 -1.32 -17.82
C THR A 123 2.26 -0.16 -17.36
N ASP A 124 2.45 1.03 -17.91
CA ASP A 124 1.68 2.21 -17.54
C ASP A 124 0.21 2.07 -17.95
N LEU A 125 -0.07 1.55 -19.14
CA LEU A 125 -1.43 1.35 -19.64
C LEU A 125 -2.26 0.44 -18.71
N ILE A 126 -1.62 -0.53 -18.05
CA ILE A 126 -2.29 -1.45 -17.14
C ILE A 126 -2.27 -0.90 -15.70
N SER A 127 -1.14 -0.39 -15.25
CA SER A 127 -0.93 -0.01 -13.84
C SER A 127 -1.75 1.21 -13.43
N TYR A 128 -1.87 2.22 -14.27
CA TYR A 128 -2.64 3.44 -13.93
C TYR A 128 -4.13 3.16 -13.69
N PRO A 129 -4.87 2.47 -14.57
CA PRO A 129 -6.28 2.16 -14.32
C PRO A 129 -6.46 1.26 -13.09
N PHE A 130 -5.56 0.27 -12.92
CA PHE A 130 -5.62 -0.64 -11.79
C PHE A 130 -5.33 0.08 -10.47
N GLY A 131 -4.27 0.90 -10.42
CA GLY A 131 -3.93 1.73 -9.27
C GLY A 131 -5.05 2.72 -8.92
N ALA A 132 -5.64 3.37 -9.92
CA ALA A 132 -6.77 4.28 -9.74
C ALA A 132 -8.02 3.57 -9.20
N ALA A 133 -8.36 2.40 -9.74
CA ALA A 133 -9.48 1.59 -9.25
C ALA A 133 -9.26 1.15 -7.79
N TYR A 134 -8.06 0.68 -7.48
CA TYR A 134 -7.71 0.34 -6.10
C TYR A 134 -7.74 1.55 -5.18
N GLY A 135 -7.12 2.66 -5.57
CA GLY A 135 -7.04 3.90 -4.79
C GLY A 135 -8.40 4.51 -4.50
N ASN A 136 -9.36 4.40 -5.38
CA ASN A 136 -10.69 4.97 -5.21
C ASN A 136 -11.69 4.02 -4.53
N ILE A 137 -11.67 2.74 -4.86
CA ILE A 137 -12.66 1.74 -4.44
C ILE A 137 -12.01 0.63 -3.62
N GLY A 138 -11.03 -0.07 -4.18
CA GLY A 138 -10.49 -1.31 -3.63
C GLY A 138 -9.99 -1.18 -2.19
N ARG A 139 -9.20 -0.14 -1.88
CA ARG A 139 -8.69 0.10 -0.51
C ARG A 139 -9.80 0.29 0.52
N ARG A 140 -10.88 0.94 0.12
CA ARG A 140 -12.04 1.20 1.01
C ARG A 140 -12.79 -0.10 1.29
N PHE A 141 -12.96 -0.90 0.24
CA PHE A 141 -13.61 -2.20 0.34
C PHE A 141 -12.80 -3.14 1.25
N LEU A 142 -11.49 -3.25 1.03
CA LEU A 142 -10.60 -4.03 1.90
C LEU A 142 -10.68 -3.58 3.37
N GLY A 143 -10.75 -2.27 3.62
CA GLY A 143 -10.96 -1.74 4.97
C GLY A 143 -12.27 -2.19 5.61
N LYS A 144 -13.34 -2.31 4.83
CA LYS A 144 -14.64 -2.76 5.33
C LYS A 144 -14.71 -4.27 5.60
N MET A 145 -13.81 -5.04 5.02
CA MET A 145 -13.67 -6.48 5.34
C MET A 145 -13.05 -6.73 6.70
N LEU A 146 -12.36 -5.74 7.30
CA LEU A 146 -11.69 -5.91 8.59
C LEU A 146 -12.68 -6.01 9.75
N ILE A 147 -12.43 -6.98 10.61
CA ILE A 147 -13.17 -7.22 11.86
C ILE A 147 -12.17 -7.49 12.99
N ALA A 148 -12.61 -7.32 14.23
CA ALA A 148 -11.88 -7.79 15.40
C ALA A 148 -12.65 -8.92 16.06
N ASP A 149 -12.00 -10.03 16.28
CA ASP A 149 -12.55 -11.20 16.97
C ASP A 149 -12.59 -11.01 18.50
N ASN A 150 -12.88 -12.08 19.24
CA ASN A 150 -13.04 -12.03 20.69
C ASN A 150 -11.69 -11.95 21.45
N ASN A 151 -10.55 -12.16 20.77
CA ASN A 151 -9.23 -11.99 21.37
C ASN A 151 -8.85 -10.50 21.47
N CYS A 152 -9.67 -9.59 20.97
CA CYS A 152 -9.41 -8.15 21.01
C CYS A 152 -9.44 -7.64 22.45
N THR A 153 -8.30 -7.17 22.94
CA THR A 153 -8.12 -6.60 24.28
C THR A 153 -8.48 -5.11 24.37
N SER A 154 -8.98 -4.52 23.32
CA SER A 154 -9.31 -3.08 23.23
C SER A 154 -8.12 -2.14 23.51
N CYS A 155 -6.87 -2.59 23.34
CA CYS A 155 -5.66 -1.84 23.68
C CYS A 155 -5.43 -0.56 22.84
N GLY A 156 -6.17 -0.34 21.77
CA GLY A 156 -6.13 0.85 20.93
C GLY A 156 -4.87 0.98 20.04
N LYS A 157 -3.96 0.00 20.02
CA LYS A 157 -2.72 0.07 19.22
C LYS A 157 -3.01 0.29 17.73
N CYS A 158 -4.02 -0.38 17.19
CA CYS A 158 -4.46 -0.24 15.80
C CYS A 158 -4.93 1.19 15.47
N ILE A 159 -5.58 1.87 16.42
CA ILE A 159 -6.06 3.25 16.27
C ILE A 159 -4.85 4.20 16.23
N ARG A 160 -3.98 4.12 17.23
CA ARG A 160 -2.80 5.01 17.34
C ARG A 160 -1.82 4.85 16.20
N SER A 161 -1.74 3.65 15.62
CA SER A 161 -0.81 3.36 14.52
C SER A 161 -1.40 3.61 13.13
N CYS A 162 -2.68 3.97 13.01
CA CYS A 162 -3.33 4.17 11.72
C CYS A 162 -2.91 5.50 11.07
N PRO A 163 -2.17 5.47 9.94
CA PRO A 163 -1.69 6.71 9.32
C PRO A 163 -2.80 7.55 8.70
N ALA A 164 -3.97 6.93 8.46
CA ALA A 164 -5.12 7.60 7.84
C ALA A 164 -6.20 8.01 8.86
N GLY A 165 -6.00 7.76 10.15
CA GLY A 165 -7.03 7.99 11.17
C GLY A 165 -8.34 7.25 10.89
N ALA A 166 -8.25 6.07 10.25
CA ALA A 166 -9.42 5.37 9.72
C ALA A 166 -10.07 4.41 10.72
N ILE A 167 -9.61 4.36 11.97
CA ILE A 167 -10.06 3.38 12.95
C ILE A 167 -10.57 4.10 14.18
N ALA A 168 -11.78 3.75 14.60
CA ALA A 168 -12.39 4.22 15.87
C ALA A 168 -12.75 3.03 16.75
N MET A 169 -12.81 3.24 18.07
CA MET A 169 -13.30 2.22 19.00
C MET A 169 -14.83 2.35 19.14
N LYS A 170 -15.55 1.25 18.92
CA LYS A 170 -16.99 1.16 19.16
C LYS A 170 -17.29 -0.16 19.88
N ASN A 171 -17.99 -0.09 21.01
CA ASN A 171 -18.31 -1.26 21.82
C ASN A 171 -17.07 -2.15 22.12
N LYS A 172 -15.98 -1.51 22.57
CA LYS A 172 -14.69 -2.16 22.86
C LYS A 172 -14.03 -2.89 21.68
N LYS A 173 -14.49 -2.70 20.45
CA LYS A 173 -13.89 -3.26 19.22
C LYS A 173 -13.56 -2.15 18.22
N PRO A 174 -12.45 -2.27 17.45
CA PRO A 174 -12.12 -1.32 16.41
C PRO A 174 -13.08 -1.45 15.22
N VAL A 175 -13.46 -0.32 14.66
CA VAL A 175 -14.25 -0.23 13.43
C VAL A 175 -13.54 0.66 12.42
N TRP A 176 -13.59 0.29 11.14
CA TRP A 176 -12.90 1.00 10.06
C TRP A 176 -13.86 1.86 9.26
N ASN A 177 -13.49 3.13 9.04
CA ASN A 177 -14.22 4.06 8.20
C ASN A 177 -13.70 4.06 6.74
N TRP A 178 -14.27 4.90 5.90
CA TRP A 178 -13.95 4.99 4.47
C TRP A 178 -12.57 5.59 4.15
N ASN A 179 -11.86 6.16 5.14
CA ASN A 179 -10.51 6.69 4.96
C ASN A 179 -9.43 5.59 4.95
N CYS A 180 -9.82 4.33 5.21
CA CYS A 180 -8.89 3.20 5.23
C CYS A 180 -8.09 3.14 3.92
N GLN A 181 -6.78 2.94 4.06
CA GLN A 181 -5.85 2.83 2.93
C GLN A 181 -5.60 1.38 2.50
N GLY A 182 -6.17 0.39 3.18
CA GLY A 182 -5.91 -1.03 2.92
C GLY A 182 -4.47 -1.47 3.22
N CYS A 183 -3.72 -0.70 4.01
CA CYS A 183 -2.29 -0.92 4.27
C CYS A 183 -2.00 -2.06 5.25
N GLN A 184 -3.01 -2.62 5.88
CA GLN A 184 -2.95 -3.76 6.82
C GLN A 184 -2.03 -3.58 8.03
N ARG A 185 -1.51 -2.38 8.26
CA ARG A 185 -0.66 -2.08 9.42
C ARG A 185 -1.32 -2.48 10.74
N CYS A 186 -2.63 -2.29 10.87
CA CYS A 186 -3.39 -2.66 12.05
C CYS A 186 -3.40 -4.18 12.32
N ILE A 187 -3.46 -5.02 11.28
CA ILE A 187 -3.34 -6.48 11.38
C ILE A 187 -1.95 -6.86 11.88
N ASN A 188 -0.92 -6.38 11.18
CA ASN A 188 0.46 -6.75 11.42
C ASN A 188 0.99 -6.29 12.78
N LEU A 189 0.45 -5.20 13.35
CA LEU A 189 0.84 -4.67 14.65
C LEU A 189 -0.04 -5.13 15.81
N CYS A 190 -1.10 -5.90 15.57
CA CYS A 190 -2.00 -6.34 16.63
C CYS A 190 -1.31 -7.36 17.56
N PRO A 191 -1.06 -7.04 18.85
CA PRO A 191 -0.38 -7.95 19.74
C PRO A 191 -1.19 -9.21 20.06
N ALA A 192 -2.53 -9.09 20.05
CA ALA A 192 -3.45 -10.19 20.26
C ALA A 192 -3.82 -10.94 18.96
N LYS A 193 -3.26 -10.52 17.80
CA LYS A 193 -3.61 -11.06 16.48
C LYS A 193 -5.13 -11.13 16.21
N ALA A 194 -5.89 -10.26 16.85
CA ALA A 194 -7.35 -10.27 16.88
C ALA A 194 -8.00 -9.66 15.64
N ILE A 195 -7.24 -9.02 14.74
CA ILE A 195 -7.79 -8.39 13.55
C ILE A 195 -7.76 -9.38 12.40
N GLN A 196 -8.94 -9.72 11.93
CA GLN A 196 -9.20 -10.73 10.90
C GLN A 196 -9.88 -10.09 9.68
N THR A 197 -9.94 -10.83 8.59
CA THR A 197 -10.69 -10.47 7.39
C THR A 197 -11.97 -11.29 7.32
N SER A 198 -13.09 -10.65 7.08
CA SER A 198 -14.39 -11.29 6.86
C SER A 198 -14.92 -10.92 5.48
N VAL A 199 -15.12 -11.90 4.62
CA VAL A 199 -15.80 -11.73 3.33
C VAL A 199 -17.31 -11.64 3.51
N VAL A 200 -17.84 -12.24 4.57
CA VAL A 200 -19.29 -12.25 4.87
C VAL A 200 -19.79 -10.84 5.22
N LYS A 201 -19.01 -10.07 5.98
CA LYS A 201 -19.39 -8.72 6.42
C LYS A 201 -19.76 -7.77 5.27
N PRO A 202 -18.94 -7.61 4.22
CA PRO A 202 -19.32 -6.77 3.08
C PRO A 202 -20.51 -7.36 2.30
N ILE A 203 -20.60 -8.68 2.14
CA ILE A 203 -21.74 -9.32 1.44
C ILE A 203 -23.05 -9.01 2.16
N VAL A 204 -23.12 -9.23 3.46
CA VAL A 204 -24.33 -8.94 4.25
C VAL A 204 -24.65 -7.46 4.24
N HIS A 205 -23.67 -6.58 4.35
CA HIS A 205 -23.89 -5.13 4.44
C HIS A 205 -24.27 -4.50 3.10
N TRP A 206 -23.66 -4.97 1.99
CA TRP A 206 -23.81 -4.32 0.68
C TRP A 206 -24.84 -4.98 -0.23
N ILE A 207 -25.13 -6.25 -0.01
CA ILE A 207 -26.07 -7.04 -0.83
C ILE A 207 -27.27 -7.43 0.04
N GLY A 208 -27.04 -8.02 1.20
CA GLY A 208 -28.09 -8.58 2.05
C GLY A 208 -29.06 -7.52 2.57
N ILE A 209 -28.58 -6.42 3.13
CA ILE A 209 -29.45 -5.35 3.67
C ILE A 209 -30.25 -4.65 2.57
N PRO A 210 -29.68 -4.19 1.46
CA PRO A 210 -30.47 -3.59 0.38
C PRO A 210 -31.49 -4.54 -0.23
N VAL A 211 -31.14 -5.83 -0.40
CA VAL A 211 -32.08 -6.83 -0.92
C VAL A 211 -33.24 -7.05 0.06
N LEU A 212 -32.95 -7.12 1.37
CA LEU A 212 -33.98 -7.27 2.40
C LEU A 212 -34.91 -6.05 2.46
N LEU A 213 -34.34 -4.85 2.35
CA LEU A 213 -35.11 -3.61 2.31
C LEU A 213 -35.98 -3.52 1.04
N ALA A 214 -35.45 -3.91 -0.11
CA ALA A 214 -36.24 -3.96 -1.35
C ALA A 214 -37.36 -4.99 -1.29
N ALA A 215 -37.13 -6.15 -0.66
CA ALA A 215 -38.18 -7.17 -0.45
C ALA A 215 -39.27 -6.77 0.55
N LEU A 216 -39.01 -5.81 1.43
CA LEU A 216 -39.99 -5.27 2.37
C LEU A 216 -40.83 -4.12 1.75
N TRP A 217 -40.45 -3.63 0.56
CA TRP A 217 -41.13 -2.58 -0.18
C TRP A 217 -42.03 -3.12 -1.32
N LEU A 218 -41.97 -4.41 -1.60
CA LEU A 218 -42.84 -5.14 -2.53
C LEU A 218 -43.93 -5.87 -1.79
#